data_5abe423ffcf68315d774825287a84a23
#
_entry.id   5abe423ffcf68315d774825287a84a23
#
_cell.length_a   1.000
_cell.length_b   1.000
_cell.length_c   1.000
_cell.angle_alpha   90.00
_cell.angle_beta   90.00
_cell.angle_gamma   90.00
#
_symmetry.space_group_name_H-M   'P 1'
#
loop_
_entity.id
_entity.type
_entity.pdbx_description
1 polymer ?
#
loop_
_entity_poly.entity_id
_entity_poly.type
_entity_poly.pdbx_seq_one_letter_code
_entity_poly.pdbx_strand_id
1 'polypeptide(L)'
;LAYLAATGHTEAGLPYPNIIALNEGAAILHYTELQADSPAELRSFLIDAGAQFRGYACDITRTHAATPGGRFGQLLEALDAAELRMCGLVRAGVHYPDIHTAAHRMIAEILSDQGIVRCSADAAVATRLTSVFFPHGIGHLLGLQVHDIGGHQESATGGSRPPPQEDRYLRLTRTLEAGTVVTI
;
A
#
# COMPACT_ATOMS: atom_id res chain seq x y z
N LEU A 1 -15.60 -11.67 -10.70
CA LEU A 1 -16.26 -11.68 -12.03
C LEU A 1 -16.58 -10.26 -12.51
N ALA A 2 -17.22 -9.40 -11.69
CA ALA A 2 -17.56 -8.02 -12.08
C ALA A 2 -16.33 -7.19 -12.49
N TYR A 3 -15.23 -7.31 -11.74
CA TYR A 3 -13.97 -6.64 -12.07
C TYR A 3 -13.40 -7.10 -13.43
N LEU A 4 -13.37 -8.42 -13.67
CA LEU A 4 -12.90 -8.97 -14.94
C LEU A 4 -13.75 -8.50 -16.11
N ALA A 5 -15.07 -8.47 -15.95
CA ALA A 5 -15.98 -7.95 -16.97
C ALA A 5 -15.76 -6.46 -17.25
N ALA A 6 -15.53 -5.66 -16.20
CA ALA A 6 -15.31 -4.22 -16.33
C ALA A 6 -13.98 -3.88 -17.01
N THR A 7 -12.93 -4.67 -16.75
CA THR A 7 -11.59 -4.44 -17.31
C THR A 7 -11.37 -5.15 -18.65
N GLY A 8 -12.29 -6.03 -19.07
CA GLY A 8 -12.14 -6.86 -20.27
C GLY A 8 -11.04 -7.92 -20.16
N HIS A 9 -10.64 -8.27 -18.94
CA HIS A 9 -9.59 -9.26 -18.69
C HIS A 9 -10.19 -10.65 -18.38
N THR A 10 -9.37 -11.67 -18.61
CA THR A 10 -9.54 -13.00 -18.02
C THR A 10 -8.62 -13.12 -16.81
N GLU A 11 -8.85 -14.09 -15.93
CA GLU A 11 -7.95 -14.34 -14.78
C GLU A 11 -6.49 -14.55 -15.22
N ALA A 12 -6.26 -15.25 -16.33
CA ALA A 12 -4.92 -15.47 -16.89
C ALA A 12 -4.28 -14.20 -17.49
N GLY A 13 -5.08 -13.15 -17.72
CA GLY A 13 -4.63 -11.88 -18.27
C GLY A 13 -4.39 -10.80 -17.21
N LEU A 14 -4.61 -11.11 -15.93
CA LEU A 14 -4.32 -10.16 -14.85
C LEU A 14 -2.82 -10.09 -14.55
N PRO A 15 -2.30 -8.93 -14.11
CA PRO A 15 -0.89 -8.81 -13.71
C PRO A 15 -0.59 -9.57 -12.42
N TYR A 16 -1.60 -9.80 -11.58
CA TYR A 16 -1.56 -10.63 -10.37
C TYR A 16 -2.98 -11.11 -10.01
N PRO A 17 -3.11 -12.19 -9.22
CA PRO A 17 -4.41 -12.62 -8.71
C PRO A 17 -5.03 -11.56 -7.81
N ASN A 18 -6.28 -11.18 -8.08
CA ASN A 18 -6.98 -10.19 -7.26
C ASN A 18 -7.11 -10.68 -5.81
N ILE A 19 -6.90 -9.79 -4.87
CA ILE A 19 -7.14 -10.01 -3.45
C ILE A 19 -8.50 -9.39 -3.11
N ILE A 20 -9.39 -10.19 -2.54
CA ILE A 20 -10.70 -9.73 -2.07
C ILE A 20 -10.81 -10.19 -0.63
N ALA A 21 -10.95 -9.26 0.29
CA ALA A 21 -11.01 -9.55 1.71
C ALA A 21 -12.17 -8.83 2.39
N LEU A 22 -12.85 -9.53 3.27
CA LEU A 22 -13.93 -9.02 4.09
C LEU A 22 -13.48 -8.94 5.55
N ASN A 23 -13.91 -7.93 6.25
CA ASN A 23 -13.71 -7.78 7.69
C ASN A 23 -12.24 -7.98 8.11
N GLU A 24 -11.97 -8.93 9.00
CA GLU A 24 -10.64 -9.24 9.52
C GLU A 24 -9.66 -9.72 8.44
N GLY A 25 -10.15 -10.34 7.37
CA GLY A 25 -9.31 -10.76 6.25
C GLY A 25 -8.56 -9.57 5.62
N ALA A 26 -9.14 -8.37 5.68
CA ALA A 26 -8.50 -7.16 5.18
C ALA A 26 -7.22 -6.75 5.95
N ALA A 27 -6.97 -7.32 7.13
CA ALA A 27 -5.73 -7.11 7.88
C ALA A 27 -4.57 -7.99 7.43
N ILE A 28 -4.82 -8.93 6.52
CA ILE A 28 -3.80 -9.85 5.98
C ILE A 28 -3.39 -9.34 4.60
N LEU A 29 -2.12 -8.90 4.48
CA LEU A 29 -1.60 -8.24 3.29
C LEU A 29 -1.86 -8.99 1.97
N HIS A 30 -1.59 -10.28 1.94
CA HIS A 30 -1.81 -11.13 0.77
C HIS A 30 -2.86 -12.20 1.10
N TYR A 31 -4.08 -11.75 1.40
CA TYR A 31 -5.19 -12.64 1.72
C TYR A 31 -5.58 -13.48 0.49
N THR A 32 -5.54 -14.78 0.62
CA THR A 32 -5.82 -15.73 -0.48
C THR A 32 -6.94 -16.71 -0.19
N GLU A 33 -7.53 -16.66 1.00
CA GLU A 33 -8.61 -17.57 1.37
C GLU A 33 -9.94 -17.11 0.76
N LEU A 34 -10.56 -17.99 0.00
CA LEU A 34 -11.89 -17.75 -0.56
C LEU A 34 -12.92 -18.40 0.35
N GLN A 35 -13.85 -17.59 0.87
CA GLN A 35 -14.97 -18.07 1.67
C GLN A 35 -16.20 -18.26 0.76
N ALA A 36 -16.84 -19.42 0.85
CA ALA A 36 -18.06 -19.72 0.08
C ALA A 36 -19.28 -18.95 0.63
N ASP A 37 -19.31 -18.72 1.94
CA ASP A 37 -20.43 -18.09 2.63
C ASP A 37 -20.14 -16.61 2.94
N SER A 38 -21.16 -15.78 2.85
CA SER A 38 -21.08 -14.41 3.28
C SER A 38 -20.95 -14.33 4.80
N PRO A 39 -20.17 -13.37 5.34
CA PRO A 39 -20.11 -13.17 6.78
C PRO A 39 -21.50 -12.75 7.32
N ALA A 40 -21.81 -13.12 8.56
CA ALA A 40 -23.07 -12.75 9.22
C ALA A 40 -23.25 -11.21 9.31
N GLU A 41 -22.14 -10.49 9.43
CA GLU A 41 -22.09 -9.03 9.42
C GLU A 41 -20.95 -8.57 8.51
N LEU A 42 -21.27 -7.72 7.53
CA LEU A 42 -20.29 -7.05 6.68
C LEU A 42 -19.89 -5.72 7.32
N ARG A 43 -18.65 -5.56 7.72
CA ARG A 43 -18.07 -4.36 8.32
C ARG A 43 -17.16 -3.61 7.37
N SER A 44 -16.39 -4.36 6.56
CA SER A 44 -15.51 -3.80 5.56
C SER A 44 -15.34 -4.73 4.36
N PHE A 45 -14.99 -4.12 3.23
CA PHE A 45 -14.65 -4.78 1.99
C PHE A 45 -13.35 -4.17 1.46
N LEU A 46 -12.35 -5.00 1.23
CA LEU A 46 -11.10 -4.63 0.59
C LEU A 46 -11.00 -5.35 -0.76
N ILE A 47 -10.60 -4.62 -1.77
CA ILE A 47 -10.19 -5.15 -3.05
C ILE A 47 -8.81 -4.59 -3.41
N ASP A 48 -7.88 -5.48 -3.72
CA ASP A 48 -6.60 -5.20 -4.32
C ASP A 48 -6.58 -5.90 -5.68
N ALA A 49 -6.59 -5.10 -6.75
CA ALA A 49 -6.82 -5.59 -8.09
C ALA A 49 -6.08 -4.73 -9.12
N GLY A 50 -5.45 -5.40 -10.07
CA GLY A 50 -4.72 -4.80 -11.15
C GLY A 50 -5.31 -5.15 -12.52
N ALA A 51 -5.10 -4.27 -13.48
CA ALA A 51 -5.29 -4.51 -14.90
C ALA A 51 -3.95 -4.36 -15.61
N GLN A 52 -3.90 -4.77 -16.87
CA GLN A 52 -2.72 -4.50 -17.69
C GLN A 52 -3.12 -3.89 -19.04
N PHE A 53 -2.24 -3.06 -19.55
CA PHE A 53 -2.38 -2.52 -20.88
C PHE A 53 -1.04 -2.57 -21.61
N ARG A 54 -1.00 -3.26 -22.75
CA ARG A 54 0.24 -3.47 -23.54
C ARG A 54 1.40 -4.05 -22.74
N GLY A 55 1.10 -4.91 -21.77
CA GLY A 55 2.08 -5.53 -20.87
C GLY A 55 2.44 -4.72 -19.63
N TYR A 56 2.01 -3.47 -19.53
CA TYR A 56 2.23 -2.67 -18.31
C TYR A 56 1.13 -2.93 -17.29
N ALA A 57 1.54 -3.21 -16.06
CA ALA A 57 0.65 -3.47 -14.94
C ALA A 57 0.12 -2.19 -14.31
N CYS A 58 -1.10 -2.26 -13.75
CA CYS A 58 -1.55 -1.35 -12.72
C CYS A 58 -1.82 -2.13 -11.42
N ASP A 59 -1.81 -1.43 -10.30
CA ASP A 59 -1.89 -2.01 -8.96
C ASP A 59 -2.63 -1.04 -8.05
N ILE A 60 -3.86 -1.39 -7.65
CA ILE A 60 -4.74 -0.49 -6.92
C ILE A 60 -5.48 -1.24 -5.82
N THR A 61 -5.26 -0.84 -4.58
CA THR A 61 -6.04 -1.32 -3.43
C THR A 61 -7.05 -0.26 -3.00
N ARG A 62 -8.28 -0.69 -2.69
CA ARG A 62 -9.32 0.16 -2.07
C ARG A 62 -10.05 -0.60 -1.00
N THR A 63 -10.29 0.09 0.12
CA THR A 63 -11.06 -0.43 1.25
C THR A 63 -12.32 0.40 1.45
N HIS A 64 -13.42 -0.26 1.68
CA HIS A 64 -14.73 0.35 1.91
C HIS A 64 -15.28 -0.08 3.27
N ALA A 65 -15.79 0.89 4.04
CA ALA A 65 -16.52 0.63 5.28
C ALA A 65 -18.00 0.40 4.97
N ALA A 66 -18.63 -0.57 5.60
CA ALA A 66 -20.06 -0.78 5.49
C ALA A 66 -20.86 0.40 6.09
N THR A 67 -20.27 1.11 7.06
CA THR A 67 -20.84 2.34 7.65
C THR A 67 -19.84 3.48 7.41
N PRO A 68 -19.96 4.25 6.29
CA PRO A 68 -18.97 5.27 5.93
C PRO A 68 -18.74 6.33 7.01
N GLY A 69 -19.78 6.86 7.64
CA GLY A 69 -19.67 7.86 8.71
C GLY A 69 -19.24 7.31 10.08
N GLY A 70 -19.03 6.01 10.20
CA GLY A 70 -18.57 5.37 11.44
C GLY A 70 -17.09 5.59 11.69
N ARG A 71 -16.59 5.15 12.87
CA ARG A 71 -15.19 5.31 13.27
C ARG A 71 -14.20 4.71 12.26
N PHE A 72 -14.53 3.56 11.70
CA PHE A 72 -13.67 2.93 10.68
C PHE A 72 -13.68 3.72 9.36
N GLY A 73 -14.83 4.27 8.95
CA GLY A 73 -14.92 5.16 7.79
C GLY A 73 -14.08 6.42 7.96
N GLN A 74 -14.13 7.06 9.12
CA GLN A 74 -13.27 8.22 9.43
C GLN A 74 -11.78 7.90 9.39
N LEU A 75 -11.40 6.70 9.84
CA LEU A 75 -10.02 6.22 9.73
C LEU A 75 -9.59 6.04 8.27
N LEU A 76 -10.45 5.48 7.42
CA LEU A 76 -10.19 5.34 5.99
C LEU A 76 -10.04 6.70 5.31
N GLU A 77 -10.90 7.67 5.61
CA GLU A 77 -10.81 9.04 5.09
C GLU A 77 -9.48 9.71 5.48
N ALA A 78 -9.06 9.54 6.74
CA ALA A 78 -7.78 10.08 7.20
C ALA A 78 -6.59 9.42 6.49
N LEU A 79 -6.65 8.10 6.25
CA LEU A 79 -5.61 7.36 5.54
C LEU A 79 -5.56 7.75 4.05
N ASP A 80 -6.71 7.89 3.38
CA ASP A 80 -6.80 8.34 1.98
C ASP A 80 -6.19 9.75 1.82
N ALA A 81 -6.50 10.67 2.73
CA ALA A 81 -5.90 11.99 2.74
C ALA A 81 -4.36 11.94 2.95
N ALA A 82 -3.86 11.01 3.76
CA ALA A 82 -2.43 10.80 3.95
C ALA A 82 -1.78 10.20 2.69
N GLU A 83 -2.41 9.21 2.03
CA GLU A 83 -1.95 8.64 0.77
C GLU A 83 -1.79 9.72 -0.30
N LEU A 84 -2.80 10.58 -0.48
CA LEU A 84 -2.71 11.69 -1.44
C LEU A 84 -1.57 12.67 -1.11
N ARG A 85 -1.31 12.94 0.17
CA ARG A 85 -0.15 13.75 0.58
C ARG A 85 1.17 13.06 0.24
N MET A 86 1.27 11.74 0.45
CA MET A 86 2.47 10.95 0.10
C MET A 86 2.69 10.92 -1.41
N CYS A 87 1.63 10.77 -2.22
CA CYS A 87 1.71 10.92 -3.68
C CYS A 87 2.31 12.28 -4.09
N GLY A 88 1.94 13.34 -3.36
CA GLY A 88 2.50 14.69 -3.56
C GLY A 88 4.00 14.83 -3.25
N LEU A 89 4.59 13.89 -2.51
CA LEU A 89 6.04 13.85 -2.25
C LEU A 89 6.83 13.20 -3.39
N VAL A 90 6.17 12.42 -4.25
CA VAL A 90 6.82 11.68 -5.34
C VAL A 90 7.26 12.64 -6.44
N ARG A 91 8.59 12.78 -6.61
CA ARG A 91 9.20 13.57 -7.67
C ARG A 91 10.63 13.11 -7.93
N ALA A 92 11.16 13.43 -9.10
CA ALA A 92 12.57 13.17 -9.41
C ALA A 92 13.50 13.81 -8.36
N GLY A 93 14.53 13.10 -7.96
CA GLY A 93 15.50 13.50 -6.95
C GLY A 93 15.13 13.15 -5.51
N VAL A 94 13.91 12.68 -5.24
CA VAL A 94 13.54 12.22 -3.90
C VAL A 94 14.10 10.81 -3.66
N HIS A 95 14.69 10.62 -2.48
CA HIS A 95 15.08 9.30 -2.00
C HIS A 95 13.84 8.58 -1.48
N TYR A 96 13.47 7.45 -2.08
CA TYR A 96 12.19 6.80 -1.79
C TYR A 96 12.00 6.38 -0.32
N PRO A 97 13.03 5.93 0.41
CA PRO A 97 12.93 5.70 1.86
C PRO A 97 12.47 6.91 2.69
N ASP A 98 12.69 8.15 2.20
CA ASP A 98 12.21 9.34 2.91
C ASP A 98 10.68 9.42 2.86
N ILE A 99 10.05 8.94 1.76
CA ILE A 99 8.58 8.82 1.65
C ILE A 99 8.07 7.76 2.64
N HIS A 100 8.79 6.64 2.78
CA HIS A 100 8.46 5.62 3.78
C HIS A 100 8.50 6.16 5.20
N THR A 101 9.53 6.94 5.53
CA THR A 101 9.64 7.62 6.83
C THR A 101 8.48 8.61 7.04
N ALA A 102 8.13 9.38 6.01
CA ALA A 102 6.99 10.30 6.05
C ALA A 102 5.66 9.55 6.25
N ALA A 103 5.49 8.36 5.64
CA ALA A 103 4.33 7.51 5.84
C ALA A 103 4.18 7.08 7.30
N HIS A 104 5.27 6.61 7.94
CA HIS A 104 5.25 6.28 9.36
C HIS A 104 4.84 7.48 10.23
N ARG A 105 5.29 8.68 9.89
CA ARG A 105 4.89 9.90 10.60
C ARG A 105 3.40 10.19 10.45
N MET A 106 2.88 10.14 9.23
CA MET A 106 1.45 10.39 8.95
C MET A 106 0.57 9.34 9.62
N ILE A 107 0.96 8.07 9.60
CA ILE A 107 0.27 6.99 10.30
C ILE A 107 0.28 7.23 11.82
N ALA A 108 1.40 7.65 12.40
CA ALA A 108 1.49 7.97 13.83
C ALA A 108 0.52 9.09 14.23
N GLU A 109 0.41 10.14 13.40
CA GLU A 109 -0.54 11.23 13.59
C GLU A 109 -1.98 10.71 13.58
N ILE A 110 -2.35 9.93 12.56
CA ILE A 110 -3.68 9.32 12.43
C ILE A 110 -4.01 8.44 13.65
N LEU A 111 -3.08 7.56 14.05
CA LEU A 111 -3.29 6.65 15.19
C LEU A 111 -3.50 7.40 16.50
N SER A 112 -2.74 8.49 16.72
CA SER A 112 -2.85 9.36 17.89
C SER A 112 -4.18 10.14 17.86
N ASP A 113 -4.50 10.80 16.76
CA ASP A 113 -5.69 11.64 16.62
C ASP A 113 -6.98 10.83 16.72
N GLN A 114 -6.98 9.61 16.19
CA GLN A 114 -8.10 8.68 16.29
C GLN A 114 -8.17 7.95 17.65
N GLY A 115 -7.23 8.22 18.56
CA GLY A 115 -7.19 7.59 19.88
C GLY A 115 -6.98 6.07 19.84
N ILE A 116 -6.35 5.55 18.77
CA ILE A 116 -6.00 4.13 18.65
C ILE A 116 -4.80 3.82 19.52
N VAL A 117 -3.84 4.76 19.60
CA VAL A 117 -2.70 4.70 20.52
C VAL A 117 -2.81 5.81 21.56
N ARG A 118 -2.19 5.59 22.73
CA ARG A 118 -2.22 6.54 23.86
C ARG A 118 -0.94 7.37 24.01
N CYS A 119 -0.08 7.38 22.99
CA CYS A 119 1.14 8.16 22.97
C CYS A 119 1.09 9.22 21.89
N SER A 120 1.97 10.21 21.95
CA SER A 120 2.12 11.19 20.88
C SER A 120 2.65 10.55 19.59
N ALA A 121 2.41 11.20 18.44
CA ALA A 121 2.96 10.77 17.17
C ALA A 121 4.50 10.64 17.21
N ASP A 122 5.19 11.58 17.86
CA ASP A 122 6.64 11.50 18.03
C ASP A 122 7.09 10.25 18.78
N ALA A 123 6.40 9.93 19.88
CA ALA A 123 6.69 8.72 20.65
C ALA A 123 6.38 7.44 19.85
N ALA A 124 5.28 7.42 19.09
CA ALA A 124 4.92 6.29 18.25
C ALA A 124 5.97 6.02 17.17
N VAL A 125 6.50 7.06 16.53
CA VAL A 125 7.60 6.94 15.56
C VAL A 125 8.89 6.50 16.24
N ALA A 126 9.29 7.17 17.34
CA ALA A 126 10.54 6.89 18.03
C ALA A 126 10.62 5.45 18.58
N THR A 127 9.49 4.90 19.01
CA THR A 127 9.39 3.51 19.51
C THR A 127 9.08 2.49 18.40
N ARG A 128 8.94 2.94 17.16
CA ARG A 128 8.51 2.10 16.02
C ARG A 128 7.15 1.41 16.22
N LEU A 129 6.29 1.98 17.06
CA LEU A 129 4.94 1.46 17.28
C LEU A 129 4.13 1.41 15.98
N THR A 130 4.38 2.35 15.08
CA THR A 130 3.75 2.39 13.74
C THR A 130 4.03 1.14 12.91
N SER A 131 5.14 0.43 13.11
CA SER A 131 5.46 -0.80 12.40
C SER A 131 4.55 -1.98 12.78
N VAL A 132 3.79 -1.88 13.87
CA VAL A 132 2.74 -2.86 14.22
C VAL A 132 1.53 -2.74 13.28
N PHE A 133 1.22 -1.50 12.85
CA PHE A 133 0.10 -1.19 11.97
C PHE A 133 0.51 -1.13 10.49
N PHE A 134 1.77 -0.83 10.24
CA PHE A 134 2.37 -0.71 8.92
C PHE A 134 3.72 -1.44 8.89
N PRO A 135 3.70 -2.80 8.85
CA PRO A 135 4.91 -3.62 8.92
C PRO A 135 5.67 -3.74 7.59
N HIS A 136 5.11 -3.23 6.50
CA HIS A 136 5.63 -3.38 5.14
C HIS A 136 6.25 -2.09 4.61
N GLY A 137 6.85 -2.15 3.41
CA GLY A 137 7.28 -0.96 2.69
C GLY A 137 6.10 -0.18 2.13
N ILE A 138 6.31 1.12 1.88
CA ILE A 138 5.28 2.04 1.37
C ILE A 138 4.82 1.69 -0.05
N GLY A 139 5.63 1.01 -0.84
CA GLY A 139 5.33 0.68 -2.22
C GLY A 139 6.54 0.13 -2.94
N HIS A 140 6.49 0.12 -4.27
CA HIS A 140 7.50 -0.49 -5.13
C HIS A 140 7.50 0.13 -6.53
N LEU A 141 8.48 -0.26 -7.36
CA LEU A 141 8.44 0.02 -8.79
C LEU A 141 7.29 -0.73 -9.44
N LEU A 142 6.65 -0.10 -10.40
CA LEU A 142 5.55 -0.63 -11.18
C LEU A 142 5.86 -0.47 -12.67
N GLY A 143 5.74 -1.54 -13.45
CA GLY A 143 6.06 -1.52 -14.88
C GLY A 143 5.53 -2.74 -15.61
N LEU A 144 6.42 -3.51 -16.26
CA LEU A 144 6.06 -4.77 -16.92
C LEU A 144 5.70 -5.87 -15.92
N GLN A 145 6.20 -5.75 -14.69
CA GLN A 145 5.77 -6.58 -13.57
C GLN A 145 5.11 -5.67 -12.52
N VAL A 146 4.15 -6.23 -11.78
CA VAL A 146 3.51 -5.49 -10.67
C VAL A 146 4.54 -5.12 -9.60
N HIS A 147 5.39 -6.04 -9.18
CA HIS A 147 6.60 -5.77 -8.41
C HIS A 147 7.78 -5.73 -9.37
N ASP A 148 8.01 -4.56 -9.98
CA ASP A 148 9.04 -4.48 -11.02
C ASP A 148 10.45 -4.54 -10.45
N ILE A 149 11.40 -4.94 -11.30
CA ILE A 149 12.78 -5.18 -10.91
C ILE A 149 13.57 -3.89 -10.69
N GLY A 150 14.67 -3.98 -9.94
CA GLY A 150 15.61 -2.86 -9.78
C GLY A 150 15.32 -1.94 -8.60
N GLY A 151 14.34 -2.23 -7.75
CA GLY A 151 14.00 -1.40 -6.59
C GLY A 151 15.16 -1.21 -5.59
N HIS A 152 16.03 -2.20 -5.47
CA HIS A 152 17.24 -2.14 -4.62
C HIS A 152 18.52 -1.82 -5.40
N GLN A 153 18.42 -1.38 -6.65
CA GLN A 153 19.54 -0.85 -7.37
C GLN A 153 19.81 0.60 -6.97
N GLU A 154 21.07 0.98 -6.90
CA GLU A 154 21.45 2.35 -6.58
C GLU A 154 21.06 3.34 -7.68
N SER A 155 21.15 2.89 -8.94
CA SER A 155 20.78 3.66 -10.12
C SER A 155 20.32 2.75 -11.26
N ALA A 156 19.85 3.32 -12.36
CA ALA A 156 19.48 2.60 -13.58
C ALA A 156 20.68 1.82 -14.18
N THR A 157 21.92 2.22 -13.90
CA THR A 157 23.13 1.57 -14.39
C THR A 157 23.68 0.49 -13.47
N GLY A 158 23.05 0.25 -12.31
CA GLY A 158 23.43 -0.80 -11.36
C GLY A 158 23.78 -0.25 -9.98
N GLY A 159 24.63 -0.99 -9.26
CA GLY A 159 24.86 -0.79 -7.84
C GLY A 159 23.85 -1.55 -6.98
N SER A 160 24.07 -1.61 -5.67
CA SER A 160 23.16 -2.28 -4.74
C SER A 160 22.94 -1.40 -3.51
N ARG A 161 21.69 -1.16 -3.19
CA ARG A 161 21.25 -0.42 -2.00
C ARG A 161 20.13 -1.21 -1.31
N PRO A 162 20.49 -2.26 -0.54
CA PRO A 162 19.49 -3.04 0.18
C PRO A 162 18.76 -2.17 1.21
N PRO A 163 17.52 -2.53 1.60
CA PRO A 163 16.79 -1.85 2.64
C PRO A 163 17.51 -1.98 3.99
N PRO A 164 17.35 -1.00 4.90
CA PRO A 164 17.84 -1.15 6.27
C PRO A 164 17.14 -2.30 6.97
N GLN A 165 17.80 -2.90 7.96
CA GLN A 165 17.27 -4.10 8.62
C GLN A 165 15.94 -3.85 9.31
N GLU A 166 15.75 -2.67 9.85
CA GLU A 166 14.51 -2.21 10.50
C GLU A 166 13.33 -2.08 9.52
N ASP A 167 13.62 -1.86 8.23
CA ASP A 167 12.62 -1.72 7.16
C ASP A 167 12.87 -2.75 6.04
N ARG A 168 13.24 -3.96 6.45
CA ARG A 168 13.66 -5.05 5.55
C ARG A 168 12.65 -5.42 4.45
N TYR A 169 11.40 -5.04 4.62
CA TYR A 169 10.33 -5.28 3.65
C TYR A 169 10.16 -4.13 2.64
N LEU A 170 10.93 -3.04 2.78
CA LEU A 170 10.91 -1.95 1.81
C LEU A 170 11.46 -2.44 0.47
N ARG A 171 10.64 -2.34 -0.58
CA ARG A 171 10.96 -2.87 -1.93
C ARG A 171 11.68 -1.87 -2.83
N LEU A 172 11.72 -0.59 -2.45
CA LEU A 172 12.32 0.48 -3.23
C LEU A 172 13.19 1.36 -2.33
N THR A 173 14.48 1.43 -2.64
CA THR A 173 15.48 2.14 -1.83
C THR A 173 16.30 3.13 -2.64
N ARG A 174 15.98 3.32 -3.92
CA ARG A 174 16.73 4.23 -4.80
C ARG A 174 16.19 5.66 -4.74
N THR A 175 16.98 6.58 -5.27
CA THR A 175 16.50 7.94 -5.59
C THR A 175 15.68 7.88 -6.88
N LEU A 176 14.52 8.51 -6.87
CA LEU A 176 13.61 8.52 -8.01
C LEU A 176 14.16 9.35 -9.15
N GLU A 177 14.02 8.85 -10.35
CA GLU A 177 14.38 9.52 -11.59
C GLU A 177 13.11 9.97 -12.34
N ALA A 178 13.24 10.93 -13.24
CA ALA A 178 12.11 11.31 -14.10
C ALA A 178 11.65 10.12 -14.94
N GLY A 179 10.34 9.90 -15.00
CA GLY A 179 9.74 8.76 -15.70
C GLY A 179 9.63 7.48 -14.88
N THR A 180 10.14 7.45 -13.64
CA THR A 180 9.92 6.30 -12.73
C THR A 180 8.45 6.23 -12.33
N VAL A 181 7.85 5.05 -12.42
CA VAL A 181 6.50 4.75 -11.95
C VAL A 181 6.59 3.92 -10.68
N VAL A 182 5.85 4.33 -9.66
CA VAL A 182 5.83 3.68 -8.35
C VAL A 182 4.41 3.56 -7.82
N THR A 183 4.20 2.61 -6.92
CA THR A 183 3.01 2.56 -6.05
C THR A 183 3.28 3.31 -4.74
N ILE A 184 2.23 3.77 -4.09
CA ILE A 184 2.24 4.36 -2.74
C ILE A 184 1.18 3.66 -1.89
#